data_7269becb8f0d5fb48e389a529358b1f5
#
_entry.id   7269becb8f0d5fb48e389a529358b1f5
#
_cell.length_a   1.000
_cell.length_b   1.000
_cell.length_c   1.000
_cell.angle_alpha   90.00
_cell.angle_beta   90.00
_cell.angle_gamma   90.00
#
_symmetry.space_group_name_H-M   'P 1'
#
loop_
_entity.id
_entity.type
_entity.pdbx_description
1 polymer ?
#
loop_
_entity_poly.entity_id
_entity_poly.type
_entity_poly.pdbx_seq_one_letter_code
_entity_poly.pdbx_strand_id
1 'polypeptide(L)'
;MGVTLAKGGNVSLSKEAPGLTAVTVGLGWDVRTTTGADHDLDASALLCSDAGKVLSDLHFVFYNNLTSPDGSVQHTGDNLTGEGDGDDESINVDLSAVPSDVAKIVFPVSIHDAQSRGQSFGQVRNAFIRVVNRANGVELARYDLSEDASTETAMVFGELYRHGAEWKFRAVGQGYASGLAGIASDYGVNV
;
A
#
# COMPACT_ATOMS: atom_id res chain seq x y z
N MET A 1 3.03 -11.34 -17.19
CA MET A 1 4.32 -10.68 -17.00
C MET A 1 4.09 -9.31 -16.38
N GLY A 2 4.76 -8.99 -15.30
CA GLY A 2 4.56 -7.75 -14.58
C GLY A 2 5.34 -6.57 -15.17
N VAL A 3 4.92 -5.37 -14.80
CA VAL A 3 5.58 -4.12 -15.18
C VAL A 3 6.25 -3.54 -13.95
N THR A 4 7.55 -3.27 -14.03
CA THR A 4 8.26 -2.54 -12.97
C THR A 4 8.09 -1.04 -13.22
N LEU A 5 7.53 -0.35 -12.24
CA LEU A 5 7.23 1.08 -12.35
C LEU A 5 8.33 1.91 -11.71
N ALA A 6 8.61 3.07 -12.30
CA ALA A 6 9.36 4.13 -11.66
C ALA A 6 8.39 5.04 -10.92
N LYS A 7 8.90 5.87 -10.01
CA LYS A 7 8.11 6.86 -9.27
C LYS A 7 7.28 7.71 -10.24
N GLY A 8 5.98 7.78 -10.02
CA GLY A 8 5.03 8.50 -10.88
C GLY A 8 4.52 7.70 -12.08
N GLY A 9 5.08 6.51 -12.33
CA GLY A 9 4.63 5.66 -13.43
C GLY A 9 3.33 4.95 -13.13
N ASN A 10 2.59 4.55 -14.18
CA ASN A 10 1.33 3.82 -14.01
C ASN A 10 1.17 2.74 -15.06
N VAL A 11 0.26 1.80 -14.78
CA VAL A 11 -0.08 0.69 -15.66
C VAL A 11 -1.57 0.38 -15.55
N SER A 12 -2.20 -0.01 -16.66
CA SER A 12 -3.58 -0.50 -16.62
C SER A 12 -3.58 -1.98 -16.26
N LEU A 13 -4.08 -2.30 -15.07
CA LEU A 13 -4.21 -3.68 -14.62
C LEU A 13 -5.23 -4.43 -15.45
N SER A 14 -6.30 -3.75 -15.87
CA SER A 14 -7.35 -4.34 -16.71
C SER A 14 -6.83 -4.74 -18.10
N LYS A 15 -5.85 -4.00 -18.63
CA LYS A 15 -5.20 -4.35 -19.89
C LYS A 15 -4.19 -5.48 -19.75
N GLU A 16 -3.43 -5.47 -18.64
CA GLU A 16 -2.45 -6.53 -18.36
C GLU A 16 -3.12 -7.87 -18.05
N ALA A 17 -4.30 -7.83 -17.43
CA ALA A 17 -5.08 -9.01 -17.07
C ALA A 17 -6.55 -8.82 -17.44
N PRO A 18 -6.92 -9.06 -18.70
CA PRO A 18 -8.33 -8.97 -19.11
C PRO A 18 -9.21 -9.86 -18.24
N GLY A 19 -10.34 -9.32 -17.78
CA GLY A 19 -11.23 -10.03 -16.87
C GLY A 19 -10.80 -10.03 -15.41
N LEU A 20 -9.82 -9.21 -15.05
CA LEU A 20 -9.34 -9.08 -13.67
C LEU A 20 -10.48 -8.67 -12.72
N THR A 21 -10.66 -9.42 -11.64
CA THR A 21 -11.70 -9.14 -10.63
C THR A 21 -11.12 -8.88 -9.25
N ALA A 22 -9.94 -9.40 -8.93
CA ALA A 22 -9.36 -9.26 -7.61
C ALA A 22 -7.84 -9.25 -7.66
N VAL A 23 -7.23 -8.44 -6.81
CA VAL A 23 -5.77 -8.35 -6.69
C VAL A 23 -5.34 -8.48 -5.24
N THR A 24 -4.07 -8.85 -5.04
CA THR A 24 -3.39 -8.71 -3.75
C THR A 24 -2.30 -7.66 -3.92
N VAL A 25 -2.32 -6.67 -3.05
CA VAL A 25 -1.26 -5.67 -2.97
C VAL A 25 -0.32 -6.11 -1.86
N GLY A 26 0.89 -6.47 -2.25
CA GLY A 26 1.89 -7.01 -1.33
C GLY A 26 2.98 -6.01 -1.02
N LEU A 27 3.45 -6.01 0.23
CA LEU A 27 4.57 -5.22 0.71
C LEU A 27 5.65 -6.17 1.22
N GLY A 28 6.88 -5.94 0.79
CA GLY A 28 8.02 -6.69 1.30
C GLY A 28 9.19 -5.77 1.64
N TRP A 29 10.04 -6.22 2.54
CA TRP A 29 11.29 -5.53 2.91
C TRP A 29 12.28 -6.54 3.48
N ASP A 30 13.57 -6.16 3.51
CA ASP A 30 14.61 -7.01 4.08
C ASP A 30 14.65 -6.89 5.61
N VAL A 31 14.86 -8.03 6.26
CA VAL A 31 15.08 -8.10 7.70
C VAL A 31 16.38 -7.37 8.04
N ARG A 32 16.35 -6.58 9.13
CA ARG A 32 17.52 -5.88 9.60
C ARG A 32 18.56 -6.88 10.14
N THR A 33 19.79 -6.75 9.65
CA THR A 33 20.92 -7.64 10.03
C THR A 33 21.80 -7.04 11.10
N THR A 34 21.59 -5.77 11.49
CA THR A 34 22.39 -5.07 12.50
C THR A 34 21.67 -5.09 13.86
N THR A 35 22.40 -4.71 14.93
CA THR A 35 21.80 -4.58 16.26
C THR A 35 20.80 -3.43 16.32
N GLY A 36 19.78 -3.57 17.15
CA GLY A 36 18.70 -2.61 17.33
C GLY A 36 17.32 -3.23 17.05
N ALA A 37 16.28 -2.43 17.17
CA ALA A 37 14.93 -2.89 16.91
C ALA A 37 14.70 -3.14 15.41
N ASP A 38 13.94 -4.19 15.11
CA ASP A 38 13.53 -4.48 13.72
C ASP A 38 12.67 -3.34 13.17
N HIS A 39 12.73 -3.16 11.84
CA HIS A 39 11.82 -2.26 11.16
C HIS A 39 10.47 -2.96 10.99
N ASP A 40 9.46 -2.42 11.65
CA ASP A 40 8.09 -2.92 11.59
C ASP A 40 7.30 -2.04 10.62
N LEU A 41 7.26 -2.45 9.34
CA LEU A 41 6.56 -1.73 8.29
C LEU A 41 5.12 -2.21 8.24
N ASP A 42 4.19 -1.26 8.30
CA ASP A 42 2.76 -1.52 8.23
C ASP A 42 2.18 -0.99 6.93
N ALA A 43 1.51 -1.87 6.18
CA ALA A 43 0.73 -1.48 5.02
C ALA A 43 -0.68 -1.10 5.46
N SER A 44 -1.27 -0.15 4.77
CA SER A 44 -2.65 0.26 4.99
C SER A 44 -3.32 0.64 3.67
N ALA A 45 -4.63 0.85 3.70
CA ALA A 45 -5.40 1.26 2.53
C ALA A 45 -6.41 2.33 2.91
N LEU A 46 -6.54 3.33 2.06
CA LEU A 46 -7.50 4.42 2.21
C LEU A 46 -8.43 4.39 1.00
N LEU A 47 -9.71 4.10 1.22
CA LEU A 47 -10.71 4.07 0.15
C LEU A 47 -11.29 5.47 0.00
N CYS A 48 -10.97 6.12 -1.10
CA CYS A 48 -11.23 7.54 -1.31
C CYS A 48 -12.25 7.79 -2.43
N SER A 49 -13.02 8.87 -2.26
CA SER A 49 -13.93 9.38 -3.30
C SER A 49 -13.16 10.18 -4.35
N ASP A 50 -13.86 10.72 -5.34
CA ASP A 50 -13.31 11.63 -6.36
C ASP A 50 -12.64 12.87 -5.75
N ALA A 51 -13.06 13.29 -4.55
CA ALA A 51 -12.46 14.40 -3.84
C ALA A 51 -11.09 14.07 -3.24
N GLY A 52 -10.66 12.80 -3.30
CA GLY A 52 -9.40 12.35 -2.73
C GLY A 52 -9.43 12.18 -1.22
N LYS A 53 -10.62 12.04 -0.64
CA LYS A 53 -10.81 11.84 0.79
C LYS A 53 -11.56 10.52 1.04
N VAL A 54 -11.29 9.90 2.19
CA VAL A 54 -12.01 8.67 2.58
C VAL A 54 -13.52 8.94 2.68
N LEU A 55 -14.32 7.90 2.41
CA LEU A 55 -15.78 8.01 2.54
C LEU A 55 -16.20 8.10 4.00
N SER A 56 -15.47 7.46 4.91
CA SER A 56 -15.66 7.55 6.36
C SER A 56 -14.36 7.09 7.04
N ASP A 57 -14.27 7.27 8.35
CA ASP A 57 -13.10 6.81 9.12
C ASP A 57 -12.92 5.29 9.03
N LEU A 58 -14.00 4.53 8.83
CA LEU A 58 -13.95 3.08 8.68
C LEU A 58 -13.41 2.63 7.31
N HIS A 59 -13.27 3.56 6.37
CA HIS A 59 -12.64 3.30 5.07
C HIS A 59 -11.11 3.44 5.10
N PHE A 60 -10.54 3.47 6.29
CA PHE A 60 -9.11 3.33 6.54
C PHE A 60 -8.86 1.91 7.04
N VAL A 61 -8.24 1.08 6.19
CA VAL A 61 -7.94 -0.33 6.50
C VAL A 61 -6.49 -0.43 6.93
N PHE A 62 -6.25 -0.97 8.13
CA PHE A 62 -4.92 -1.12 8.71
C PHE A 62 -4.99 -2.20 9.81
N TYR A 63 -3.91 -2.40 10.59
CA TYR A 63 -3.85 -3.52 11.55
C TYR A 63 -4.94 -3.49 12.64
N ASN A 64 -5.50 -2.33 12.96
CA ASN A 64 -6.61 -2.21 13.92
C ASN A 64 -8.01 -2.23 13.27
N ASN A 65 -8.08 -2.23 11.95
CA ASN A 65 -9.33 -2.28 11.19
C ASN A 65 -9.08 -3.07 9.91
N LEU A 66 -9.17 -4.38 9.99
CA LEU A 66 -8.67 -5.27 8.95
C LEU A 66 -9.54 -5.35 7.69
N THR A 67 -10.78 -4.84 7.74
CA THR A 67 -11.70 -4.96 6.60
C THR A 67 -12.48 -3.67 6.42
N SER A 68 -12.62 -3.21 5.15
CA SER A 68 -13.46 -2.07 4.83
C SER A 68 -14.93 -2.37 5.09
N PRO A 69 -15.80 -1.34 5.28
CA PRO A 69 -17.24 -1.57 5.58
C PRO A 69 -17.96 -2.38 4.52
N ASP A 70 -17.56 -2.25 3.26
CA ASP A 70 -18.16 -2.99 2.14
C ASP A 70 -17.54 -4.39 1.94
N GLY A 71 -16.45 -4.71 2.66
CA GLY A 71 -15.76 -5.99 2.55
C GLY A 71 -14.84 -6.14 1.34
N SER A 72 -14.71 -5.11 0.50
CA SER A 72 -13.91 -5.21 -0.73
C SER A 72 -12.40 -5.17 -0.48
N VAL A 73 -11.96 -4.56 0.61
CA VAL A 73 -10.55 -4.42 0.98
C VAL A 73 -10.31 -5.08 2.32
N GLN A 74 -9.33 -5.98 2.37
CA GLN A 74 -9.02 -6.75 3.58
C GLN A 74 -7.51 -6.84 3.78
N HIS A 75 -7.05 -6.38 4.94
CA HIS A 75 -5.68 -6.57 5.40
C HIS A 75 -5.52 -8.00 5.93
N THR A 76 -4.48 -8.71 5.49
CA THR A 76 -4.34 -10.13 5.83
C THR A 76 -3.69 -10.40 7.18
N GLY A 77 -3.18 -9.36 7.84
CA GLY A 77 -2.51 -9.47 9.12
C GLY A 77 -1.16 -8.76 9.10
N ASP A 78 -0.54 -8.67 10.26
CA ASP A 78 0.65 -7.87 10.50
C ASP A 78 1.90 -8.77 10.56
N ASN A 79 2.99 -8.34 9.93
CA ASN A 79 4.31 -8.95 10.04
C ASN A 79 5.26 -7.95 10.71
N LEU A 80 5.66 -8.24 11.92
CA LEU A 80 6.40 -7.29 12.77
C LEU A 80 7.88 -7.16 12.41
N THR A 81 8.47 -8.11 11.70
CA THR A 81 9.91 -8.19 11.48
C THR A 81 10.35 -8.16 10.02
N GLY A 82 9.46 -8.46 9.08
CA GLY A 82 9.80 -8.64 7.67
C GLY A 82 10.38 -10.02 7.36
N GLU A 83 10.29 -10.96 8.29
CA GLU A 83 10.77 -12.32 8.08
C GLU A 83 9.86 -13.11 7.16
N GLY A 84 10.45 -13.96 6.35
CA GLY A 84 9.73 -14.84 5.44
C GLY A 84 10.04 -14.55 3.98
N ASP A 85 9.60 -15.46 3.12
CA ASP A 85 9.78 -15.34 1.68
C ASP A 85 8.59 -14.63 1.05
N GLY A 86 8.86 -13.77 0.09
CA GLY A 86 7.84 -13.06 -0.66
C GLY A 86 7.31 -11.83 0.05
N ASP A 87 6.00 -11.65 0.06
CA ASP A 87 5.37 -10.49 0.68
C ASP A 87 5.26 -10.68 2.19
N ASP A 88 5.70 -9.69 2.94
CA ASP A 88 5.66 -9.69 4.40
C ASP A 88 4.29 -9.26 4.93
N GLU A 89 3.65 -8.32 4.23
CA GLU A 89 2.27 -7.93 4.48
C GLU A 89 1.52 -7.86 3.16
N SER A 90 0.23 -8.09 3.20
CA SER A 90 -0.59 -7.99 2.00
C SER A 90 -2.00 -7.51 2.29
N ILE A 91 -2.58 -6.85 1.29
CA ILE A 91 -3.95 -6.35 1.33
C ILE A 91 -4.68 -6.91 0.11
N ASN A 92 -5.75 -7.64 0.35
CA ASN A 92 -6.59 -8.20 -0.69
C ASN A 92 -7.63 -7.17 -1.11
N VAL A 93 -7.79 -6.97 -2.41
CA VAL A 93 -8.80 -6.06 -2.97
C VAL A 93 -9.65 -6.84 -3.95
N ASP A 94 -10.96 -6.90 -3.69
CA ASP A 94 -11.94 -7.42 -4.63
C ASP A 94 -12.45 -6.22 -5.45
N LEU A 95 -11.88 -6.03 -6.63
CA LEU A 95 -12.19 -4.89 -7.50
C LEU A 95 -13.66 -4.89 -7.92
N SER A 96 -14.27 -6.07 -8.05
CA SER A 96 -15.67 -6.20 -8.43
C SER A 96 -16.65 -5.79 -7.33
N ALA A 97 -16.18 -5.79 -6.07
CA ALA A 97 -16.98 -5.43 -4.90
C ALA A 97 -16.74 -3.99 -4.42
N VAL A 98 -15.73 -3.30 -4.97
CA VAL A 98 -15.44 -1.91 -4.58
C VAL A 98 -16.61 -1.01 -4.99
N PRO A 99 -17.23 -0.27 -4.03
CA PRO A 99 -18.36 0.59 -4.34
C PRO A 99 -18.04 1.66 -5.39
N SER A 100 -19.05 2.06 -6.16
CA SER A 100 -18.87 3.05 -7.25
C SER A 100 -18.43 4.44 -6.74
N ASP A 101 -18.72 4.78 -5.48
CA ASP A 101 -18.28 6.04 -4.86
C ASP A 101 -16.79 6.04 -4.50
N VAL A 102 -16.14 4.88 -4.49
CA VAL A 102 -14.71 4.79 -4.30
C VAL A 102 -14.03 4.98 -5.66
N ALA A 103 -13.33 6.10 -5.81
CA ALA A 103 -12.62 6.41 -7.05
C ALA A 103 -11.20 5.86 -7.05
N LYS A 104 -10.58 5.77 -5.85
CA LYS A 104 -9.24 5.24 -5.71
C LYS A 104 -9.02 4.64 -4.33
N ILE A 105 -8.04 3.75 -4.25
CA ILE A 105 -7.57 3.14 -3.02
C ILE A 105 -6.07 3.46 -2.91
N VAL A 106 -5.71 4.19 -1.87
CA VAL A 106 -4.33 4.65 -1.63
C VAL A 106 -3.67 3.70 -0.64
N PHE A 107 -2.41 3.36 -0.86
CA PHE A 107 -1.65 2.41 -0.04
C PHE A 107 -0.50 3.10 0.67
N PRO A 108 -0.72 3.65 1.88
CA PRO A 108 0.36 4.11 2.73
C PRO A 108 1.14 2.94 3.34
N VAL A 109 2.41 3.18 3.58
CA VAL A 109 3.28 2.30 4.37
C VAL A 109 3.92 3.16 5.44
N SER A 110 3.93 2.69 6.68
CA SER A 110 4.53 3.40 7.81
C SER A 110 5.47 2.47 8.57
N ILE A 111 6.42 3.07 9.29
CA ILE A 111 7.28 2.35 10.22
C ILE A 111 6.70 2.53 11.63
N HIS A 112 6.32 1.41 12.25
CA HIS A 112 5.74 1.42 13.60
C HIS A 112 6.76 1.93 14.62
N ASP A 113 6.34 2.84 15.50
CA ASP A 113 7.18 3.45 16.53
C ASP A 113 8.49 4.05 15.99
N ALA A 114 8.48 4.58 14.77
CA ALA A 114 9.68 5.08 14.10
C ALA A 114 10.44 6.11 14.93
N GLN A 115 9.73 7.05 15.55
CA GLN A 115 10.35 8.11 16.36
C GLN A 115 11.04 7.56 17.60
N SER A 116 10.37 6.67 18.35
CA SER A 116 10.94 6.09 19.57
C SER A 116 12.10 5.16 19.27
N ARG A 117 12.12 4.55 18.09
CA ARG A 117 13.18 3.65 17.64
C ARG A 117 14.28 4.34 16.84
N GLY A 118 14.09 5.62 16.49
CA GLY A 118 15.02 6.36 15.65
C GLY A 118 15.13 5.81 14.23
N GLN A 119 14.03 5.36 13.67
CA GLN A 119 13.98 4.70 12.36
C GLN A 119 13.38 5.60 11.27
N SER A 120 13.82 5.36 10.04
CA SER A 120 13.27 6.00 8.85
C SER A 120 13.41 5.06 7.65
N PHE A 121 12.75 5.40 6.55
CA PHE A 121 12.86 4.61 5.31
C PHE A 121 14.27 4.58 4.72
N GLY A 122 15.12 5.56 5.05
CA GLY A 122 16.52 5.52 4.64
C GLY A 122 17.30 4.34 5.20
N GLN A 123 16.80 3.68 6.24
CA GLN A 123 17.40 2.51 6.86
C GLN A 123 16.78 1.19 6.40
N VAL A 124 15.68 1.25 5.65
CA VAL A 124 14.98 0.06 5.14
C VAL A 124 15.60 -0.33 3.80
N ARG A 125 15.87 -1.62 3.64
CA ARG A 125 16.47 -2.16 2.41
C ARG A 125 15.44 -2.97 1.63
N ASN A 126 15.51 -2.83 0.30
CA ASN A 126 14.74 -3.63 -0.65
C ASN A 126 13.23 -3.64 -0.38
N ALA A 127 12.72 -2.51 0.13
CA ALA A 127 11.28 -2.36 0.29
C ALA A 127 10.61 -2.23 -1.07
N PHE A 128 9.51 -2.95 -1.25
CA PHE A 128 8.76 -2.91 -2.50
C PHE A 128 7.26 -3.07 -2.23
N ILE A 129 6.47 -2.60 -3.18
CA ILE A 129 5.05 -2.88 -3.27
C ILE A 129 4.80 -3.54 -4.63
N ARG A 130 3.92 -4.52 -4.68
CA ARG A 130 3.53 -5.17 -5.92
C ARG A 130 2.04 -5.50 -5.94
N VAL A 131 1.50 -5.59 -7.14
CA VAL A 131 0.10 -5.95 -7.37
C VAL A 131 0.07 -7.28 -8.10
N VAL A 132 -0.62 -8.25 -7.51
CA VAL A 132 -0.68 -9.62 -7.98
C VAL A 132 -2.14 -9.98 -8.33
N ASN A 133 -2.34 -10.64 -9.44
CA ASN A 133 -3.65 -11.19 -9.80
C ASN A 133 -3.97 -12.37 -8.87
N ARG A 134 -5.03 -12.25 -8.06
CA ARG A 134 -5.39 -13.29 -7.09
C ARG A 134 -5.80 -14.61 -7.75
N ALA A 135 -6.32 -14.55 -8.97
CA ALA A 135 -6.80 -15.76 -9.64
C ALA A 135 -5.68 -16.73 -10.01
N ASN A 136 -4.49 -16.21 -10.34
CA ASN A 136 -3.38 -17.05 -10.85
C ASN A 136 -2.03 -16.76 -10.21
N GLY A 137 -1.95 -15.79 -9.29
CA GLY A 137 -0.69 -15.43 -8.61
C GLY A 137 0.32 -14.68 -9.47
N VAL A 138 -0.06 -14.21 -10.65
CA VAL A 138 0.86 -13.49 -11.54
C VAL A 138 1.01 -12.05 -11.10
N GLU A 139 2.26 -11.60 -10.95
CA GLU A 139 2.57 -10.20 -10.66
C GLU A 139 2.23 -9.32 -11.86
N LEU A 140 1.44 -8.28 -11.63
CA LEU A 140 1.00 -7.36 -12.68
C LEU A 140 1.81 -6.06 -12.67
N ALA A 141 2.20 -5.58 -11.49
CA ALA A 141 2.97 -4.36 -11.33
C ALA A 141 3.85 -4.46 -10.09
N ARG A 142 4.97 -3.76 -10.12
CA ARG A 142 5.91 -3.67 -9.00
C ARG A 142 6.55 -2.29 -8.96
N TYR A 143 6.72 -1.77 -7.76
CA TYR A 143 7.46 -0.55 -7.50
C TYR A 143 8.44 -0.79 -6.36
N ASP A 144 9.73 -0.66 -6.65
CA ASP A 144 10.79 -0.77 -5.66
C ASP A 144 11.08 0.63 -5.07
N LEU A 145 11.12 0.71 -3.74
CA LEU A 145 11.44 1.96 -3.08
C LEU A 145 12.88 2.36 -3.43
N SER A 146 13.04 3.56 -3.96
CA SER A 146 14.35 4.12 -4.24
C SER A 146 14.86 4.91 -3.02
N GLU A 147 16.02 5.53 -3.16
CA GLU A 147 16.69 6.27 -2.10
C GLU A 147 16.02 7.63 -1.76
N ASP A 148 14.89 7.93 -2.37
CA ASP A 148 14.26 9.25 -2.29
C ASP A 148 13.61 9.55 -0.94
N ALA A 149 13.36 8.55 -0.10
CA ALA A 149 12.67 8.71 1.18
C ALA A 149 13.62 8.43 2.34
N SER A 150 14.64 9.28 2.52
CA SER A 150 15.71 9.02 3.48
C SER A 150 15.36 9.37 4.93
N THR A 151 14.45 10.33 5.16
CA THR A 151 14.13 10.83 6.51
C THR A 151 12.68 10.59 6.91
N GLU A 152 11.83 10.21 5.99
CA GLU A 152 10.41 10.02 6.23
C GLU A 152 10.14 8.72 7.00
N THR A 153 9.08 8.74 7.80
CA THR A 153 8.63 7.59 8.60
C THR A 153 7.37 6.96 8.05
N ALA A 154 6.73 7.57 7.08
CA ALA A 154 5.60 7.02 6.34
C ALA A 154 5.67 7.49 4.90
N MET A 155 5.06 6.71 4.01
CA MET A 155 5.07 6.99 2.59
C MET A 155 3.81 6.47 1.93
N VAL A 156 3.25 7.22 0.99
CA VAL A 156 2.26 6.69 0.06
C VAL A 156 3.04 5.98 -1.05
N PHE A 157 3.02 4.65 -1.05
CA PHE A 157 3.76 3.85 -2.04
C PHE A 157 3.07 3.89 -3.39
N GLY A 158 1.76 3.71 -3.41
CA GLY A 158 1.02 3.66 -4.66
C GLY A 158 -0.47 3.76 -4.46
N GLU A 159 -1.22 3.73 -5.56
CA GLU A 159 -2.67 3.78 -5.54
C GLU A 159 -3.27 2.96 -6.67
N LEU A 160 -4.42 2.31 -6.38
CA LEU A 160 -5.33 1.75 -7.37
C LEU A 160 -6.37 2.81 -7.68
N TYR A 161 -6.64 3.07 -8.95
CA TYR A 161 -7.64 4.08 -9.30
C TYR A 161 -8.43 3.67 -10.54
N ARG A 162 -9.65 4.19 -10.63
CA ARG A 162 -10.52 3.98 -11.78
C ARG A 162 -10.16 4.96 -12.90
N HIS A 163 -10.13 4.47 -14.11
CA HIS A 163 -9.99 5.29 -15.30
C HIS A 163 -10.96 4.74 -16.35
N GLY A 164 -12.13 5.35 -16.44
CA GLY A 164 -13.22 4.80 -17.24
C GLY A 164 -13.66 3.44 -16.69
N ALA A 165 -13.66 2.41 -17.53
CA ALA A 165 -13.98 1.04 -17.12
C ALA A 165 -12.75 0.26 -16.63
N GLU A 166 -11.58 0.90 -16.55
CA GLU A 166 -10.32 0.24 -16.20
C GLU A 166 -9.94 0.51 -14.77
N TRP A 167 -9.21 -0.45 -14.17
CA TRP A 167 -8.46 -0.24 -12.94
C TRP A 167 -6.99 -0.08 -13.28
N LYS A 168 -6.38 0.98 -12.77
CA LYS A 168 -4.96 1.28 -12.97
C LYS A 168 -4.23 1.32 -11.62
N PHE A 169 -2.93 1.05 -11.66
CA PHE A 169 -2.05 1.23 -10.50
C PHE A 169 -0.99 2.26 -10.83
N ARG A 170 -0.77 3.20 -9.89
CA ARG A 170 0.27 4.23 -10.02
C ARG A 170 1.23 4.14 -8.85
N ALA A 171 2.54 4.17 -9.15
CA ALA A 171 3.59 4.29 -8.16
C ALA A 171 3.71 5.77 -7.75
N VAL A 172 3.40 6.10 -6.49
CA VAL A 172 3.39 7.48 -6.00
C VAL A 172 4.71 7.86 -5.36
N GLY A 173 5.15 7.11 -4.36
CA GLY A 173 6.44 7.34 -3.71
C GLY A 173 6.55 8.64 -2.94
N GLN A 174 5.46 9.13 -2.37
CA GLN A 174 5.45 10.39 -1.62
C GLN A 174 5.67 10.14 -0.13
N GLY A 175 6.77 10.67 0.41
CA GLY A 175 7.11 10.52 1.82
C GLY A 175 6.46 11.56 2.73
N TYR A 176 6.23 11.18 4.00
CA TYR A 176 5.67 12.02 5.04
C TYR A 176 6.52 11.92 6.31
N ALA A 177 7.09 13.04 6.74
CA ALA A 177 7.80 13.11 8.03
C ALA A 177 6.84 13.07 9.21
N SER A 178 5.57 13.42 8.99
CA SER A 178 4.52 13.36 10.02
C SER A 178 3.98 11.97 10.30
N GLY A 179 4.48 10.96 9.60
CA GLY A 179 4.08 9.57 9.81
C GLY A 179 2.70 9.23 9.27
N LEU A 180 2.19 8.08 9.67
CA LEU A 180 0.89 7.59 9.21
C LEU A 180 -0.26 8.53 9.60
N ALA A 181 -0.18 9.14 10.78
CA ALA A 181 -1.20 10.10 11.22
C ALA A 181 -1.31 11.30 10.28
N GLY A 182 -0.18 11.79 9.76
CA GLY A 182 -0.17 12.88 8.79
C GLY A 182 -0.82 12.49 7.47
N ILE A 183 -0.53 11.27 6.99
CA ILE A 183 -1.17 10.75 5.77
C ILE A 183 -2.68 10.60 6.00
N ALA A 184 -3.09 9.97 7.09
CA ALA A 184 -4.50 9.76 7.40
C ALA A 184 -5.26 11.08 7.47
N SER A 185 -4.68 12.08 8.12
CA SER A 185 -5.26 13.43 8.22
C SER A 185 -5.44 14.08 6.84
N ASP A 186 -4.43 13.96 5.96
CA ASP A 186 -4.49 14.51 4.60
C ASP A 186 -5.62 13.88 3.77
N TYR A 187 -5.94 12.62 4.03
CA TYR A 187 -7.02 11.91 3.34
C TYR A 187 -8.36 11.97 4.08
N GLY A 188 -8.43 12.77 5.14
CA GLY A 188 -9.69 13.06 5.83
C GLY A 188 -10.08 12.07 6.93
N VAL A 189 -9.18 11.21 7.36
CA VAL A 189 -9.41 10.34 8.52
C VAL A 189 -9.26 11.16 9.79
N ASN A 190 -10.22 11.02 10.68
CA ASN A 190 -10.20 11.71 11.98
C ASN A 190 -9.30 10.92 12.95
N VAL A 191 -8.13 11.44 13.19
CA VAL A 191 -7.11 10.80 14.04
C VAL A 191 -6.77 11.66 15.26
#